data_40941418f62bae0fdab584d51aa87f76
#
_entry.id   40941418f62bae0fdab584d51aa87f76
#
_cell.length_a   1.000
_cell.length_b   1.000
_cell.length_c   1.000
_cell.angle_alpha   90.00
_cell.angle_beta   90.00
_cell.angle_gamma   90.00
#
_symmetry.space_group_name_H-M   'P 1'
#
loop_
_entity.id
_entity.type
_entity.pdbx_description
1 polymer ?
#
loop_
_entity_poly.entity_id
_entity_poly.type
_entity_poly.pdbx_seq_one_letter_code
_entity_poly.pdbx_strand_id
1 'polypeptide(L)'
;MKIYKLLPGIYTGKIKTYNTRRSNRTGLTYLNLTVTINANGQKVDFQKSYCLDPGKNMDIIEIMEAVDGVDADEEADFEKLYNHFFKVSIIYNKLGQPFISELQVAEDFEVEEEDLF
;
A
#
# COMPACT_ATOMS: atom_id res chain seq x y z
N MET A 1 -17.04 19.50 17.87
CA MET A 1 -16.26 18.71 16.90
C MET A 1 -15.79 17.42 17.54
N LYS A 2 -16.03 16.30 16.89
CA LYS A 2 -15.50 15.02 17.36
C LYS A 2 -14.08 14.82 16.84
N ILE A 3 -13.19 14.37 17.73
CA ILE A 3 -11.84 14.00 17.38
C ILE A 3 -11.76 12.49 17.39
N TYR A 4 -11.40 11.90 16.23
CA TYR A 4 -11.29 10.47 16.10
C TYR A 4 -9.82 10.05 16.22
N LYS A 5 -9.59 9.05 17.06
CA LYS A 5 -8.26 8.45 17.20
C LYS A 5 -8.15 7.26 16.26
N LEU A 6 -7.10 7.24 15.44
CA LEU A 6 -6.79 6.07 14.61
C LEU A 6 -6.08 5.04 15.48
N LEU A 7 -6.73 3.92 15.74
CA LEU A 7 -6.14 2.85 16.55
C LEU A 7 -5.21 1.98 15.71
N PRO A 8 -4.14 1.43 16.32
CA PRO A 8 -3.34 0.41 15.63
C PRO A 8 -4.23 -0.78 15.26
N GLY A 9 -3.97 -1.37 14.11
CA GLY A 9 -4.74 -2.51 13.66
C GLY A 9 -4.67 -2.71 12.16
N ILE A 10 -5.53 -3.59 11.67
CA ILE A 10 -5.62 -3.92 10.25
C ILE A 10 -6.84 -3.25 9.67
N TYR A 11 -6.63 -2.49 8.62
CA TYR A 11 -7.68 -1.76 7.91
C TYR A 11 -7.77 -2.23 6.47
N THR A 12 -8.94 -2.08 5.87
CA THR A 12 -9.10 -2.26 4.43
C THR A 12 -8.68 -0.98 3.72
N GLY A 13 -7.89 -1.13 2.65
CA GLY A 13 -7.40 0.01 1.89
C GLY A 13 -7.40 -0.23 0.40
N LYS A 14 -7.20 0.84 -0.33
CA LYS A 14 -7.00 0.84 -1.79
C LYS A 14 -5.82 1.73 -2.13
N ILE A 15 -5.16 1.40 -3.22
CA ILE A 15 -4.13 2.27 -3.78
C ILE A 15 -4.81 3.44 -4.46
N LYS A 16 -4.54 4.64 -3.97
CA LYS A 16 -5.08 5.88 -4.54
C LYS A 16 -4.25 6.33 -5.75
N THR A 17 -2.94 6.28 -5.61
CA THR A 17 -2.01 6.66 -6.68
C THR A 17 -0.64 6.07 -6.39
N TYR A 18 0.20 6.06 -7.40
CA TYR A 18 1.59 5.67 -7.26
C TYR A 18 2.49 6.54 -8.14
N ASN A 19 3.77 6.60 -7.78
CA ASN A 19 4.81 7.12 -8.66
C ASN A 19 6.10 6.36 -8.41
N THR A 20 7.03 6.48 -9.36
CA THR A 20 8.37 5.96 -9.19
C THR A 20 9.35 7.12 -9.10
N ARG A 21 10.37 6.96 -8.29
CA ARG A 21 11.37 7.99 -8.08
C ARG A 21 12.73 7.38 -7.82
N ARG A 22 13.75 7.93 -8.47
CA ARG A 22 15.14 7.58 -8.17
C ARG A 22 15.67 8.52 -7.11
N SER A 23 16.25 7.95 -6.05
CA SER A 23 16.88 8.74 -4.99
C SER A 23 18.23 9.25 -5.47
N ASN A 24 18.45 10.56 -5.43
CA ASN A 24 19.76 11.15 -5.76
C ASN A 24 20.82 10.81 -4.71
N ARG A 25 20.38 10.50 -3.49
CA ARG A 25 21.27 10.18 -2.39
C ARG A 25 21.84 8.78 -2.50
N THR A 26 20.98 7.79 -2.82
CA THR A 26 21.35 6.38 -2.83
C THR A 26 21.49 5.80 -4.22
N GLY A 27 20.95 6.46 -5.24
CA GLY A 27 20.87 5.92 -6.60
C GLY A 27 19.83 4.83 -6.79
N LEU A 28 19.10 4.47 -5.71
CA LEU A 28 18.07 3.42 -5.77
C LEU A 28 16.75 3.99 -6.29
N THR A 29 15.98 3.14 -6.94
CA THR A 29 14.64 3.50 -7.44
C THR A 29 13.58 2.98 -6.47
N TYR A 30 12.61 3.82 -6.17
CA TYR A 30 11.51 3.49 -5.26
C TYR A 30 10.17 3.63 -5.95
N LEU A 31 9.26 2.74 -5.58
CA LEU A 31 7.84 2.87 -5.87
C LEU A 31 7.19 3.48 -4.64
N ASN A 32 6.55 4.64 -4.81
CA ASN A 32 5.84 5.33 -3.74
C ASN A 32 4.35 5.13 -3.95
N LEU A 33 3.68 4.54 -2.97
CA LEU A 33 2.25 4.31 -3.00
C LEU A 33 1.55 5.26 -2.05
N THR A 34 0.45 5.84 -2.49
CA THR A 34 -0.52 6.49 -1.61
C THR A 34 -1.65 5.51 -1.41
N VAL A 35 -1.85 5.10 -0.17
CA VAL A 35 -2.86 4.10 0.22
C VAL A 35 -3.95 4.80 1.02
N THR A 36 -5.18 4.69 0.57
CA THR A 36 -6.34 5.21 1.30
C THR A 36 -6.95 4.08 2.11
N ILE A 37 -7.05 4.25 3.41
CA ILE A 37 -7.72 3.28 4.28
C ILE A 37 -9.09 3.82 4.70
N ASN A 38 -9.99 2.90 5.02
CA ASN A 38 -11.29 3.23 5.62
C ASN A 38 -11.20 2.96 7.13
N ALA A 39 -11.16 4.03 7.90
CA ALA A 39 -11.13 3.98 9.36
C ALA A 39 -12.48 4.41 9.90
N ASN A 40 -13.38 3.44 10.11
CA ASN A 40 -14.73 3.68 10.64
C ASN A 40 -15.53 4.72 9.83
N GLY A 41 -15.47 4.59 8.50
CA GLY A 41 -16.17 5.50 7.60
C GLY A 41 -15.38 6.75 7.22
N GLN A 42 -14.22 6.96 7.83
CA GLN A 42 -13.33 8.06 7.45
C GLN A 42 -12.20 7.54 6.56
N LYS A 43 -11.92 8.27 5.51
CA LYS A 43 -10.81 7.94 4.60
C LYS A 43 -9.56 8.65 5.03
N VAL A 44 -8.48 7.90 5.22
CA VAL A 44 -7.18 8.43 5.62
C VAL A 44 -6.12 7.92 4.66
N ASP A 45 -5.26 8.82 4.20
CA ASP A 45 -4.20 8.48 3.25
C ASP A 45 -2.88 8.27 3.97
N PHE A 46 -2.17 7.23 3.57
CA PHE A 46 -0.82 6.94 4.05
C PHE A 46 0.12 6.72 2.88
N GLN A 47 1.39 7.00 3.11
CA GLN A 47 2.43 6.75 2.13
C GLN A 47 3.18 5.46 2.49
N LYS A 48 3.49 4.65 1.47
CA LYS A 48 4.33 3.47 1.62
C LYS A 48 5.28 3.38 0.44
N SER A 49 6.57 3.24 0.72
CA SER A 49 7.59 3.17 -0.32
C SER A 49 8.25 1.79 -0.34
N TYR A 50 8.55 1.33 -1.55
CA TYR A 50 9.23 0.07 -1.78
C TYR A 50 10.42 0.29 -2.69
N CYS A 51 11.55 -0.32 -2.38
CA CYS A 51 12.71 -0.31 -3.27
C CYS A 51 12.46 -1.27 -4.44
N LEU A 52 12.75 -0.82 -5.64
CA LEU A 52 12.56 -1.63 -6.86
C LEU A 52 13.85 -2.31 -7.33
N ASP A 53 14.99 -1.98 -6.74
CA ASP A 53 16.27 -2.49 -7.19
C ASP A 53 16.45 -3.97 -6.83
N PRO A 54 17.12 -4.74 -7.69
CA PRO A 54 17.36 -6.16 -7.44
C PRO A 54 18.02 -6.43 -6.08
N GLY A 55 17.55 -7.48 -5.41
CA GLY A 55 18.05 -7.86 -4.09
C GLY A 55 17.43 -7.08 -2.94
N LYS A 56 16.64 -6.04 -3.23
CA LYS A 56 16.00 -5.18 -2.23
C LYS A 56 14.48 -5.05 -2.45
N ASN A 57 13.94 -5.81 -3.40
CA ASN A 57 12.58 -5.61 -3.91
C ASN A 57 11.64 -6.78 -3.60
N MET A 58 11.99 -7.68 -2.68
CA MET A 58 11.17 -8.87 -2.39
C MET A 58 9.75 -8.53 -1.97
N ASP A 59 9.58 -7.51 -1.14
CA ASP A 59 8.26 -7.15 -0.63
C ASP A 59 7.32 -6.72 -1.75
N ILE A 60 7.80 -5.89 -2.67
CA ILE A 60 6.96 -5.44 -3.79
C ILE A 60 6.75 -6.53 -4.83
N ILE A 61 7.73 -7.41 -5.03
CA ILE A 61 7.57 -8.56 -5.92
C ILE A 61 6.41 -9.44 -5.45
N GLU A 62 6.33 -9.74 -4.16
CA GLU A 62 5.25 -10.56 -3.60
C GLU A 62 3.88 -9.91 -3.84
N ILE A 63 3.79 -8.60 -3.66
CA ILE A 63 2.55 -7.86 -3.93
C ILE A 63 2.19 -7.92 -5.41
N MET A 64 3.16 -7.68 -6.28
CA MET A 64 2.92 -7.65 -7.73
C MET A 64 2.53 -9.03 -8.26
N GLU A 65 3.12 -10.09 -7.73
CA GLU A 65 2.71 -11.46 -8.07
C GLU A 65 1.27 -11.73 -7.62
N ALA A 66 0.91 -11.30 -6.42
CA ALA A 66 -0.43 -11.49 -5.87
C ALA A 66 -1.51 -10.76 -6.67
N VAL A 67 -1.19 -9.64 -7.30
CA VAL A 67 -2.14 -8.88 -8.15
C VAL A 67 -2.04 -9.27 -9.63
N ASP A 68 -1.23 -10.28 -9.95
CA ASP A 68 -0.96 -10.70 -11.34
C ASP A 68 -0.44 -9.55 -12.20
N GLY A 69 0.44 -8.76 -11.60
CA GLY A 69 1.01 -7.56 -12.22
C GLY A 69 2.39 -7.72 -12.82
N VAL A 70 2.89 -8.96 -12.94
CA VAL A 70 4.18 -9.27 -13.57
C VAL A 70 3.94 -10.20 -14.73
N ASP A 71 4.42 -9.82 -15.92
CA ASP A 71 4.25 -10.64 -17.11
C ASP A 71 5.40 -11.66 -17.30
N ALA A 72 5.36 -12.40 -18.41
CA ALA A 72 6.36 -13.44 -18.73
C ALA A 72 7.77 -12.88 -18.92
N ASP A 73 7.90 -11.60 -19.24
CA ASP A 73 9.18 -10.92 -19.43
C ASP A 73 9.65 -10.21 -18.15
N GLU A 74 8.99 -10.49 -17.01
CA GLU A 74 9.27 -9.86 -15.72
C GLU A 74 9.02 -8.34 -15.69
N GLU A 75 8.19 -7.86 -16.61
CA GLU A 75 7.77 -6.45 -16.62
C GLU A 75 6.60 -6.23 -15.66
N ALA A 76 6.72 -5.20 -14.84
CA ALA A 76 5.69 -4.87 -13.86
C ALA A 76 4.67 -3.89 -14.43
N ASP A 77 3.40 -4.19 -14.21
CA ASP A 77 2.28 -3.30 -14.52
C ASP A 77 1.65 -2.83 -13.21
N PHE A 78 2.09 -1.68 -12.73
CA PHE A 78 1.61 -1.12 -11.46
C PHE A 78 0.14 -0.72 -11.49
N GLU A 79 -0.45 -0.54 -12.68
CA GLU A 79 -1.89 -0.25 -12.81
C GLU A 79 -2.75 -1.38 -12.25
N LYS A 80 -2.23 -2.60 -12.21
CA LYS A 80 -2.93 -3.75 -11.61
C LYS A 80 -3.22 -3.57 -10.13
N LEU A 81 -2.43 -2.73 -9.45
CA LEU A 81 -2.64 -2.44 -8.03
C LEU A 81 -4.00 -1.78 -7.77
N TYR A 82 -4.51 -1.01 -8.72
CA TYR A 82 -5.79 -0.32 -8.56
C TYR A 82 -7.00 -1.24 -8.51
N ASN A 83 -6.85 -2.48 -8.97
CA ASN A 83 -7.96 -3.43 -9.09
C ASN A 83 -8.22 -4.23 -7.83
N HIS A 84 -7.46 -3.99 -6.77
CA HIS A 84 -7.50 -4.82 -5.56
C HIS A 84 -7.71 -3.99 -4.31
N PHE A 85 -8.36 -4.63 -3.33
CA PHE A 85 -8.35 -4.14 -1.95
C PHE A 85 -7.13 -4.72 -1.24
N PHE A 86 -6.71 -4.03 -0.19
CA PHE A 86 -5.53 -4.42 0.59
C PHE A 86 -5.86 -4.47 2.07
N LYS A 87 -5.18 -5.37 2.77
CA LYS A 87 -5.09 -5.35 4.23
C LYS A 87 -3.91 -4.48 4.60
N VAL A 88 -4.18 -3.43 5.34
CA VAL A 88 -3.19 -2.40 5.68
C VAL A 88 -2.98 -2.42 7.19
N SER A 89 -1.80 -2.86 7.62
CA SER A 89 -1.46 -2.89 9.04
C SER A 89 -0.87 -1.55 9.45
N ILE A 90 -1.52 -0.88 10.39
CA ILE A 90 -1.11 0.42 10.92
C ILE A 90 -0.58 0.24 12.33
N ILE A 91 0.62 0.75 12.57
CA ILE A 91 1.21 0.83 13.91
C ILE A 91 1.76 2.24 14.13
N TYR A 92 2.09 2.55 15.36
CA TYR A 92 2.68 3.84 15.71
C TYR A 92 4.17 3.68 15.97
N ASN A 93 4.97 4.64 15.49
CA ASN A 93 6.39 4.68 15.77
C ASN A 93 6.65 5.29 17.16
N LYS A 94 7.92 5.40 17.54
CA LYS A 94 8.32 5.94 18.85
C LYS A 94 7.94 7.41 19.05
N LEU A 95 7.74 8.14 17.94
CA LEU A 95 7.32 9.54 17.96
C LEU A 95 5.81 9.70 18.02
N GLY A 96 5.07 8.60 18.10
CA GLY A 96 3.61 8.64 18.13
C GLY A 96 2.95 8.90 16.78
N GLN A 97 3.67 8.65 15.68
CA GLN A 97 3.15 8.82 14.32
C GLN A 97 2.70 7.49 13.74
N PRO A 98 1.50 7.41 13.16
CA PRO A 98 1.02 6.18 12.52
C PRO A 98 1.70 5.97 11.17
N PHE A 99 1.94 4.71 10.84
CA PHE A 99 2.49 4.36 9.54
C PHE A 99 2.07 2.94 9.15
N ILE A 100 2.20 2.62 7.86
CA ILE A 100 1.93 1.28 7.34
C ILE A 100 3.12 0.40 7.64
N SER A 101 2.93 -0.62 8.49
CA SER A 101 3.96 -1.61 8.77
C SER A 101 3.96 -2.73 7.74
N GLU A 102 2.78 -3.08 7.22
CA GLU A 102 2.63 -4.17 6.26
C GLU A 102 1.44 -3.91 5.35
N LEU A 103 1.59 -4.28 4.08
CA LEU A 103 0.57 -4.15 3.06
C LEU A 103 0.42 -5.50 2.37
N GLN A 104 -0.78 -6.08 2.41
CA GLN A 104 -1.09 -7.36 1.78
C GLN A 104 -2.33 -7.25 0.90
N VAL A 105 -2.36 -8.00 -0.19
CA VAL A 105 -3.54 -8.07 -1.04
C VAL A 105 -4.64 -8.82 -0.29
N ALA A 106 -5.85 -8.27 -0.28
CA ALA A 106 -7.01 -8.85 0.37
C ALA A 106 -7.73 -9.81 -0.59
N GLU A 107 -7.12 -10.97 -0.86
CA GLU A 107 -7.61 -11.90 -1.87
C GLU A 107 -8.96 -12.51 -1.53
N ASP A 108 -9.20 -12.79 -0.25
CA ASP A 108 -10.41 -13.47 0.23
C ASP A 108 -11.50 -12.50 0.66
N PHE A 109 -11.32 -11.22 0.35
CA PHE A 109 -12.19 -10.18 0.87
C PHE A 109 -13.19 -9.74 -0.19
N GLU A 110 -14.39 -10.29 -0.11
CA GLU A 110 -15.50 -9.85 -0.95
C GLU A 110 -16.13 -8.61 -0.34
N VAL A 111 -15.77 -7.46 -0.85
CA VAL A 111 -16.34 -6.21 -0.41
C VAL A 111 -16.85 -5.45 -1.61
N GLU A 112 -18.08 -4.96 -1.50
CA GLU A 112 -18.58 -4.05 -2.50
C GLU A 112 -17.89 -2.69 -2.32
N GLU A 113 -17.33 -2.19 -3.39
CA GLU A 113 -16.53 -0.97 -3.38
C GLU A 113 -17.28 0.21 -2.77
N GLU A 114 -18.55 0.32 -3.06
CA GLU A 114 -19.42 1.39 -2.58
C GLU A 114 -19.63 1.37 -1.08
N ASP A 115 -19.47 0.22 -0.41
CA ASP A 115 -19.60 0.10 1.04
C ASP A 115 -18.36 0.58 1.78
N LEU A 116 -17.21 0.66 1.09
CA LEU A 116 -15.93 1.02 1.70
C LEU A 116 -15.37 2.34 1.18
N PHE A 117 -15.58 2.61 -0.04
CA PHE A 117 -15.00 3.75 -0.74
C PHE A 117 -16.02 4.38 -1.69
#